data_613a2eb68d9c05caa319be866cf592cb
#
_entry.id   613a2eb68d9c05caa319be866cf592cb
#
_cell.length_a   1.000
_cell.length_b   1.000
_cell.length_c   1.000
_cell.angle_alpha   90.00
_cell.angle_beta   90.00
_cell.angle_gamma   90.00
#
_symmetry.space_group_name_H-M   'P 1'
#
loop_
_entity.id
_entity.type
_entity.pdbx_description
1 polymer ?
#
loop_
_entity_poly.entity_id
_entity_poly.type
_entity_poly.pdbx_seq_one_letter_code
_entity_poly.pdbx_strand_id
1 'polypeptide(L)'
;MVTRNADELLFQSIKSVKDIADEIVVVDAGSTDRTLSILKSFNINPIATRLNHLGKNKSKALSRATGDLVLALDSDEIVSPSLIRTIKSLKRRKILADGYIIPFRNHFLGRRLRYGGENYRMLRLAKRRKVNIKNVSVHESLVLNSKHFVNLGSPIMHYSYRTLHQMYGKFTTYALNEATERYKKGEQSSFKKVTFYPVHMFWARLIQDKGYKDGFFRLPLDLGFAYMEFLTYSSLAIKNLKK
;
A
#
# COMPACT_ATOMS: atom_id res chain seq x y z
N MET A 1 3.88 1.77 -11.16
CA MET A 1 3.24 2.68 -10.20
C MET A 1 1.81 2.95 -10.64
N VAL A 2 0.86 3.17 -9.71
CA VAL A 2 -0.49 3.66 -10.00
C VAL A 2 -0.69 4.98 -9.27
N THR A 3 -1.30 5.97 -9.93
CA THR A 3 -1.54 7.30 -9.37
C THR A 3 -3.01 7.69 -9.50
N ARG A 4 -3.50 8.45 -8.51
CA ARG A 4 -4.72 9.21 -8.55
C ARG A 4 -4.65 10.30 -7.48
N ASN A 5 -4.56 11.57 -7.90
CA ASN A 5 -4.41 12.71 -7.01
C ASN A 5 -3.29 12.50 -5.97
N ALA A 6 -2.06 12.35 -6.50
CA ALA A 6 -0.88 11.94 -5.73
C ALA A 6 0.20 13.05 -5.67
N ASP A 7 -0.14 14.30 -5.92
CA ASP A 7 0.83 15.39 -6.14
C ASP A 7 1.76 15.67 -4.96
N GLU A 8 1.35 15.34 -3.73
CA GLU A 8 2.10 15.70 -2.53
C GLU A 8 3.42 14.92 -2.34
N LEU A 9 3.48 13.63 -2.69
CA LEU A 9 4.67 12.78 -2.50
C LEU A 9 5.22 12.19 -3.80
N LEU A 10 4.48 12.28 -4.89
CA LEU A 10 4.85 11.67 -6.17
C LEU A 10 6.22 12.13 -6.65
N PHE A 11 6.54 13.43 -6.48
CA PHE A 11 7.85 13.97 -6.85
C PHE A 11 8.98 13.26 -6.12
N GLN A 12 8.88 13.12 -4.79
CA GLN A 12 9.88 12.45 -3.96
C GLN A 12 9.94 10.95 -4.24
N SER A 13 8.79 10.31 -4.47
CA SER A 13 8.71 8.90 -4.83
C SER A 13 9.47 8.63 -6.13
N ILE A 14 9.18 9.35 -7.21
CA ILE A 14 9.87 9.22 -8.50
C ILE A 14 11.36 9.56 -8.36
N LYS A 15 11.68 10.68 -7.69
CA LYS A 15 13.08 11.08 -7.46
C LYS A 15 13.89 10.00 -6.77
N SER A 16 13.27 9.22 -5.85
CA SER A 16 13.95 8.16 -5.12
C SER A 16 14.37 6.96 -5.98
N VAL A 17 13.77 6.79 -7.16
CA VAL A 17 14.02 5.62 -8.02
C VAL A 17 14.57 5.97 -9.40
N LYS A 18 14.52 7.24 -9.84
CA LYS A 18 14.89 7.62 -11.20
C LYS A 18 16.32 7.21 -11.60
N ASP A 19 17.26 7.20 -10.64
CA ASP A 19 18.67 6.88 -10.90
C ASP A 19 18.97 5.37 -10.84
N ILE A 20 17.98 4.54 -10.55
CA ILE A 20 18.09 3.08 -10.49
C ILE A 20 17.14 2.37 -11.44
N ALA A 21 16.10 3.06 -11.91
CA ALA A 21 15.12 2.52 -12.84
C ALA A 21 15.55 2.84 -14.28
N ASP A 22 15.52 1.84 -15.16
CA ASP A 22 15.75 2.02 -16.59
C ASP A 22 14.46 2.53 -17.27
N GLU A 23 13.30 2.22 -16.69
CA GLU A 23 11.98 2.75 -17.06
C GLU A 23 11.08 2.95 -15.82
N ILE A 24 10.15 3.88 -15.90
CA ILE A 24 9.12 4.09 -14.88
C ILE A 24 7.75 4.07 -15.56
N VAL A 25 7.01 2.98 -15.32
CA VAL A 25 5.66 2.80 -15.86
C VAL A 25 4.64 3.29 -14.86
N VAL A 26 3.81 4.26 -15.27
CA VAL A 26 2.75 4.84 -14.44
C VAL A 26 1.40 4.65 -15.12
N VAL A 27 0.41 4.17 -14.36
CA VAL A 27 -1.01 4.17 -14.75
C VAL A 27 -1.72 5.23 -13.92
N ASP A 28 -2.28 6.24 -14.57
CA ASP A 28 -3.02 7.30 -13.90
C ASP A 28 -4.54 7.07 -14.02
N ALA A 29 -5.20 7.07 -12.86
CA ALA A 29 -6.63 6.78 -12.74
C ALA A 29 -7.50 8.05 -12.73
N GLY A 30 -7.14 9.05 -13.54
CA GLY A 30 -7.89 10.28 -13.72
C GLY A 30 -7.58 11.32 -12.65
N SER A 31 -6.32 11.67 -12.47
CA SER A 31 -5.89 12.74 -11.57
C SER A 31 -6.34 14.12 -12.07
N THR A 32 -6.75 14.96 -11.14
CA THR A 32 -7.22 16.34 -11.37
C THR A 32 -6.35 17.39 -10.67
N ASP A 33 -5.37 16.94 -9.87
CA ASP A 33 -4.38 17.76 -9.17
C ASP A 33 -3.08 17.92 -10.02
N ARG A 34 -1.97 18.29 -9.39
CA ARG A 34 -0.67 18.45 -10.06
C ARG A 34 0.03 17.14 -10.43
N THR A 35 -0.59 15.96 -10.23
CA THR A 35 0.01 14.66 -10.53
C THR A 35 0.54 14.60 -11.96
N LEU A 36 -0.26 14.99 -12.95
CA LEU A 36 0.13 14.93 -14.36
C LEU A 36 1.29 15.89 -14.70
N SER A 37 1.31 17.09 -14.11
CA SER A 37 2.40 18.05 -14.30
C SER A 37 3.71 17.55 -13.68
N ILE A 38 3.66 16.87 -12.53
CA ILE A 38 4.82 16.23 -11.91
C ILE A 38 5.35 15.10 -12.80
N LEU A 39 4.50 14.22 -13.32
CA LEU A 39 4.92 13.17 -14.24
C LEU A 39 5.61 13.74 -15.49
N LYS A 40 5.04 14.80 -16.06
CA LYS A 40 5.62 15.50 -17.21
C LYS A 40 7.03 16.07 -16.91
N SER A 41 7.26 16.60 -15.70
CA SER A 41 8.58 17.12 -15.30
C SER A 41 9.69 16.05 -15.22
N PHE A 42 9.30 14.77 -15.13
CA PHE A 42 10.21 13.63 -15.21
C PHE A 42 10.21 12.94 -16.59
N ASN A 43 9.58 13.54 -17.62
CA ASN A 43 9.38 12.95 -18.95
C ASN A 43 8.63 11.60 -18.91
N ILE A 44 7.72 11.42 -17.95
CA ILE A 44 6.90 10.21 -17.81
C ILE A 44 5.54 10.47 -18.44
N ASN A 45 5.18 9.67 -19.45
CA ASN A 45 3.86 9.68 -20.07
C ASN A 45 3.01 8.58 -19.41
N PRO A 46 2.03 8.92 -18.55
CA PRO A 46 1.22 7.92 -17.88
C PRO A 46 0.22 7.25 -18.82
N ILE A 47 -0.09 6.00 -18.54
CA ILE A 47 -1.18 5.29 -19.19
C ILE A 47 -2.49 5.72 -18.52
N ALA A 48 -3.31 6.49 -19.21
CA ALA A 48 -4.59 6.93 -18.67
C ALA A 48 -5.58 5.76 -18.51
N THR A 49 -6.38 5.82 -17.46
CA THR A 49 -7.49 4.88 -17.22
C THR A 49 -8.59 5.58 -16.42
N ARG A 50 -9.84 5.18 -16.66
CA ARG A 50 -10.98 5.57 -15.81
C ARG A 50 -11.37 4.47 -14.83
N LEU A 51 -10.64 3.35 -14.85
CA LEU A 51 -10.93 2.21 -14.00
C LEU A 51 -10.49 2.48 -12.56
N ASN A 52 -11.45 2.52 -11.64
CA ASN A 52 -11.19 2.64 -10.20
C ASN A 52 -10.98 1.26 -9.56
N HIS A 53 -9.93 0.54 -9.99
CA HIS A 53 -9.61 -0.80 -9.49
C HIS A 53 -8.08 -0.95 -9.44
N LEU A 54 -7.52 -0.84 -8.25
CA LEU A 54 -6.06 -0.74 -8.03
C LEU A 54 -5.32 -1.97 -8.57
N GLY A 55 -5.79 -3.19 -8.28
CA GLY A 55 -5.15 -4.42 -8.76
C GLY A 55 -5.10 -4.52 -10.29
N LYS A 56 -6.19 -4.16 -11.00
CA LYS A 56 -6.21 -4.15 -12.47
C LYS A 56 -5.26 -3.08 -13.03
N ASN A 57 -5.20 -1.92 -12.40
CA ASN A 57 -4.28 -0.84 -12.82
C ASN A 57 -2.82 -1.23 -12.58
N LYS A 58 -2.49 -1.87 -11.45
CA LYS A 58 -1.16 -2.43 -11.21
C LYS A 58 -0.81 -3.53 -12.21
N SER A 59 -1.75 -4.42 -12.55
CA SER A 59 -1.57 -5.43 -13.60
C SER A 59 -1.31 -4.79 -14.97
N LYS A 60 -2.04 -3.72 -15.31
CA LYS A 60 -1.82 -2.95 -16.54
C LYS A 60 -0.42 -2.31 -16.57
N ALA A 61 0.05 -1.77 -15.44
CA ALA A 61 1.40 -1.25 -15.33
C ALA A 61 2.45 -2.36 -15.50
N LEU A 62 2.27 -3.51 -14.85
CA LEU A 62 3.17 -4.65 -14.95
C LEU A 62 3.25 -5.21 -16.38
N SER A 63 2.13 -5.29 -17.11
CA SER A 63 2.11 -5.78 -18.51
C SER A 63 2.84 -4.86 -19.48
N ARG A 64 3.04 -3.60 -19.14
CA ARG A 64 3.76 -2.61 -19.95
C ARG A 64 5.23 -2.47 -19.57
N ALA A 65 5.62 -3.02 -18.42
CA ALA A 65 7.02 -3.04 -18.03
C ALA A 65 7.83 -3.98 -18.94
N THR A 66 9.04 -3.55 -19.33
CA THR A 66 9.94 -4.29 -20.23
C THR A 66 11.16 -4.83 -19.52
N GLY A 67 11.58 -4.19 -18.40
CA GLY A 67 12.76 -4.57 -17.64
C GLY A 67 12.69 -5.97 -17.04
N ASP A 68 13.85 -6.57 -16.78
CA ASP A 68 13.96 -7.92 -16.17
C ASP A 68 13.49 -7.97 -14.74
N LEU A 69 13.72 -6.88 -13.97
CA LEU A 69 13.26 -6.70 -12.60
C LEU A 69 12.18 -5.64 -12.54
N VAL A 70 11.15 -5.89 -11.76
CA VAL A 70 10.08 -4.95 -11.48
C VAL A 70 10.07 -4.60 -10.00
N LEU A 71 10.16 -3.30 -9.69
CA LEU A 71 9.89 -2.75 -8.37
C LEU A 71 8.47 -2.17 -8.37
N ALA A 72 7.55 -2.80 -7.64
CA ALA A 72 6.23 -2.21 -7.39
C ALA A 72 6.36 -1.14 -6.30
N LEU A 73 6.07 0.10 -6.66
CA LEU A 73 6.15 1.26 -5.77
C LEU A 73 4.85 2.06 -5.87
N ASP A 74 4.29 2.44 -4.74
CA ASP A 74 3.12 3.30 -4.67
C ASP A 74 3.55 4.78 -4.57
N SER A 75 2.67 5.71 -4.90
CA SER A 75 3.00 7.15 -5.01
C SER A 75 3.32 7.81 -3.65
N ASP A 76 2.96 7.16 -2.55
CA ASP A 76 3.26 7.58 -1.17
C ASP A 76 4.42 6.78 -0.53
N GLU A 77 5.19 6.06 -1.36
CA GLU A 77 6.36 5.27 -0.95
C GLU A 77 7.65 5.88 -1.50
N ILE A 78 8.69 5.93 -0.68
CA ILE A 78 10.02 6.45 -1.02
C ILE A 78 11.05 5.37 -0.75
N VAL A 79 11.86 5.05 -1.75
CA VAL A 79 12.96 4.08 -1.62
C VAL A 79 14.08 4.67 -0.78
N SER A 80 14.49 3.98 0.30
CA SER A 80 15.56 4.48 1.16
C SER A 80 16.92 4.47 0.44
N PRO A 81 17.88 5.35 0.83
CA PRO A 81 19.23 5.36 0.27
C PRO A 81 19.95 3.99 0.42
N SER A 82 19.68 3.27 1.51
CA SER A 82 20.21 1.90 1.68
C SER A 82 19.63 0.92 0.67
N LEU A 83 18.32 1.01 0.37
CA LEU A 83 17.68 0.15 -0.62
C LEU A 83 18.16 0.48 -2.04
N ILE A 84 18.39 1.76 -2.35
CA ILE A 84 19.00 2.18 -3.62
C ILE A 84 20.36 1.48 -3.82
N ARG A 85 21.23 1.52 -2.80
CA ARG A 85 22.55 0.83 -2.85
C ARG A 85 22.39 -0.68 -3.04
N THR A 86 21.45 -1.29 -2.32
CA THR A 86 21.15 -2.72 -2.45
C THR A 86 20.69 -3.07 -3.87
N ILE A 87 19.75 -2.31 -4.46
CA ILE A 87 19.27 -2.56 -5.82
C ILE A 87 20.39 -2.37 -6.84
N LYS A 88 21.21 -1.31 -6.72
CA LYS A 88 22.39 -1.11 -7.58
C LYS A 88 23.37 -2.30 -7.51
N SER A 89 23.58 -2.85 -6.32
CA SER A 89 24.40 -4.05 -6.15
C SER A 89 23.79 -5.29 -6.80
N LEU A 90 22.46 -5.48 -6.69
CA LEU A 90 21.75 -6.57 -7.35
C LEU A 90 21.83 -6.48 -8.89
N LYS A 91 21.74 -5.26 -9.45
CA LYS A 91 21.89 -5.03 -10.90
C LYS A 91 23.30 -5.39 -11.42
N ARG A 92 24.34 -5.22 -10.60
CA ARG A 92 25.73 -5.53 -10.98
C ARG A 92 26.08 -7.01 -10.84
N ARG A 93 25.37 -7.73 -9.97
CA ARG A 93 25.58 -9.16 -9.69
C ARG A 93 24.57 -9.99 -10.48
N LYS A 94 24.89 -11.28 -10.70
CA LYS A 94 23.86 -12.20 -11.21
C LYS A 94 22.70 -12.25 -10.22
N ILE A 95 21.49 -11.94 -10.72
CA ILE A 95 20.25 -11.92 -9.90
C ILE A 95 19.98 -13.33 -9.40
N LEU A 96 20.17 -13.56 -8.09
CA LEU A 96 20.11 -14.89 -7.47
C LEU A 96 18.68 -15.33 -7.19
N ALA A 97 17.79 -14.41 -6.77
CA ALA A 97 16.42 -14.75 -6.40
C ALA A 97 15.40 -14.35 -7.46
N ASP A 98 14.23 -14.98 -7.41
CA ASP A 98 13.09 -14.61 -8.27
C ASP A 98 12.28 -13.46 -7.70
N GLY A 99 12.36 -13.26 -6.38
CA GLY A 99 11.72 -12.14 -5.68
C GLY A 99 12.46 -11.70 -4.43
N TYR A 100 12.20 -10.47 -4.01
CA TYR A 100 12.80 -9.85 -2.83
C TYR A 100 11.72 -9.24 -1.96
N ILE A 101 11.68 -9.66 -0.71
CA ILE A 101 10.78 -9.15 0.32
C ILE A 101 11.46 -7.96 1.00
N ILE A 102 10.79 -6.82 0.98
CA ILE A 102 11.32 -5.54 1.45
C ILE A 102 10.57 -5.11 2.71
N PRO A 103 11.29 -4.72 3.79
CA PRO A 103 10.65 -4.17 4.98
C PRO A 103 10.09 -2.77 4.72
N PHE A 104 9.00 -2.43 5.41
CA PHE A 104 8.41 -1.11 5.39
C PHE A 104 8.74 -0.33 6.67
N ARG A 105 8.94 0.98 6.51
CA ARG A 105 8.99 1.94 7.61
C ARG A 105 7.81 2.89 7.45
N ASN A 106 6.73 2.59 8.16
CA ASN A 106 5.51 3.38 8.10
C ASN A 106 5.64 4.68 8.89
N HIS A 107 5.03 5.75 8.37
CA HIS A 107 4.97 7.06 8.99
C HIS A 107 3.52 7.51 9.13
N PHE A 108 3.22 8.12 10.25
CA PHE A 108 1.95 8.74 10.57
C PHE A 108 2.19 10.17 11.06
N LEU A 109 1.54 11.17 10.46
CA LEU A 109 1.75 12.59 10.74
C LEU A 109 3.25 12.99 10.72
N GLY A 110 4.01 12.44 9.75
CA GLY A 110 5.45 12.69 9.59
C GLY A 110 6.36 11.92 10.57
N ARG A 111 5.82 11.21 11.57
CA ARG A 111 6.58 10.45 12.56
C ARG A 111 6.60 8.97 12.21
N ARG A 112 7.77 8.35 12.40
CA ARG A 112 7.93 6.91 12.17
C ARG A 112 7.17 6.10 13.22
N LEU A 113 6.43 5.11 12.74
CA LEU A 113 5.81 4.05 13.55
C LEU A 113 6.76 2.86 13.69
N ARG A 114 6.85 2.30 14.89
CA ARG A 114 7.71 1.14 15.21
C ARG A 114 6.94 -0.03 15.79
N TYR A 115 5.77 0.20 16.32
CA TYR A 115 4.94 -0.74 17.08
C TYR A 115 3.52 -0.80 16.51
N GLY A 116 2.63 -1.54 17.16
CA GLY A 116 1.22 -1.58 16.80
C GLY A 116 0.94 -2.21 15.43
N GLY A 117 1.68 -3.23 15.03
CA GLY A 117 1.47 -3.94 13.76
C GLY A 117 2.06 -3.23 12.53
N GLU A 118 2.81 -2.13 12.70
CA GLU A 118 3.32 -1.33 11.59
C GLU A 118 4.64 -1.84 10.99
N ASN A 119 5.21 -2.90 11.55
CA ASN A 119 6.47 -3.51 11.07
C ASN A 119 6.16 -4.74 10.22
N TYR A 120 5.87 -4.53 8.96
CA TYR A 120 5.62 -5.61 8.03
C TYR A 120 6.64 -5.61 6.87
N ARG A 121 6.64 -6.70 6.12
CA ARG A 121 7.47 -6.89 4.94
C ARG A 121 6.60 -7.36 3.80
N MET A 122 6.90 -6.94 2.59
CA MET A 122 6.16 -7.34 1.40
C MET A 122 7.09 -7.67 0.24
N LEU A 123 6.65 -8.54 -0.65
CA LEU A 123 7.27 -8.73 -1.95
C LEU A 123 7.06 -7.45 -2.77
N ARG A 124 8.14 -6.76 -3.10
CA ARG A 124 8.07 -5.50 -3.86
C ARG A 124 9.02 -5.46 -5.07
N LEU A 125 10.08 -6.26 -5.06
CA LEU A 125 11.02 -6.38 -6.17
C LEU A 125 11.02 -7.83 -6.64
N ALA A 126 10.85 -8.09 -7.94
CA ALA A 126 10.81 -9.44 -8.48
C ALA A 126 11.22 -9.49 -9.95
N LYS A 127 11.64 -10.67 -10.44
CA LYS A 127 11.79 -10.94 -11.87
C LYS A 127 10.44 -10.82 -12.55
N ARG A 128 10.33 -9.95 -13.57
CA ARG A 128 9.09 -9.68 -14.28
C ARG A 128 8.39 -10.94 -14.77
N ARG A 129 9.13 -11.90 -15.30
CA ARG A 129 8.59 -13.16 -15.83
C ARG A 129 8.08 -14.16 -14.77
N LYS A 130 8.35 -13.88 -13.48
CA LYS A 130 8.01 -14.76 -12.35
C LYS A 130 6.97 -14.15 -11.41
N VAL A 131 6.46 -12.96 -11.73
CA VAL A 131 5.54 -12.23 -10.85
C VAL A 131 4.24 -11.88 -11.54
N ASN A 132 3.15 -11.96 -10.79
CA ASN A 132 1.81 -11.49 -11.17
C ASN A 132 1.26 -10.55 -10.08
N ILE A 133 0.17 -9.86 -10.39
CA ILE A 133 -0.60 -9.07 -9.41
C ILE A 133 -1.81 -9.88 -8.98
N LYS A 134 -2.03 -10.02 -7.68
CA LYS A 134 -3.27 -10.57 -7.14
C LYS A 134 -4.42 -9.64 -7.53
N ASN A 135 -5.34 -10.13 -8.33
CA ASN A 135 -6.45 -9.34 -8.87
C ASN A 135 -7.60 -9.27 -7.84
N VAL A 136 -7.41 -8.47 -6.80
CA VAL A 136 -8.40 -8.18 -5.76
C VAL A 136 -8.62 -6.68 -5.66
N SER A 137 -9.81 -6.28 -5.21
CA SER A 137 -10.18 -4.86 -5.09
C SER A 137 -9.47 -4.16 -3.92
N VAL A 138 -9.11 -4.94 -2.90
CA VAL A 138 -8.43 -4.48 -1.68
C VAL A 138 -7.31 -5.46 -1.36
N HIS A 139 -6.18 -4.96 -0.85
CA HIS A 139 -4.97 -5.74 -0.54
C HIS A 139 -4.33 -6.43 -1.76
N GLU A 140 -4.27 -5.72 -2.89
CA GLU A 140 -3.51 -6.18 -4.06
C GLU A 140 -2.01 -6.30 -3.70
N SER A 141 -1.40 -7.36 -4.14
CA SER A 141 0.01 -7.64 -3.89
C SER A 141 0.67 -8.32 -5.07
N LEU A 142 1.99 -8.19 -5.15
CA LEU A 142 2.76 -9.06 -6.03
C LEU A 142 2.64 -10.50 -5.55
N VAL A 143 2.40 -11.42 -6.47
CA VAL A 143 2.42 -12.86 -6.23
C VAL A 143 3.55 -13.46 -7.06
N LEU A 144 4.46 -14.14 -6.39
CA LEU A 144 5.58 -14.81 -7.04
C LEU A 144 5.19 -16.24 -7.40
N ASN A 145 5.39 -16.60 -8.66
CA ASN A 145 5.20 -17.99 -9.16
C ASN A 145 6.43 -18.87 -8.87
N SER A 146 7.03 -18.68 -7.70
CA SER A 146 8.26 -19.38 -7.27
C SER A 146 8.37 -19.28 -5.74
N LYS A 147 9.06 -20.24 -5.12
CA LYS A 147 9.42 -20.18 -3.70
C LYS A 147 10.81 -19.57 -3.45
N HIS A 148 11.49 -19.13 -4.51
CA HIS A 148 12.85 -18.62 -4.44
C HIS A 148 12.86 -17.10 -4.22
N PHE A 149 12.82 -16.66 -2.97
CA PHE A 149 12.87 -15.25 -2.58
C PHE A 149 13.87 -14.98 -1.48
N VAL A 150 14.34 -13.74 -1.40
CA VAL A 150 15.30 -13.25 -0.40
C VAL A 150 14.69 -12.09 0.39
N ASN A 151 14.92 -12.09 1.70
CA ASN A 151 14.55 -10.96 2.57
C ASN A 151 15.65 -9.90 2.54
N LEU A 152 15.31 -8.66 2.12
CA LEU A 152 16.22 -7.53 2.20
C LEU A 152 16.12 -6.85 3.57
N GLY A 153 17.22 -6.26 4.05
CA GLY A 153 17.24 -5.46 5.28
C GLY A 153 16.93 -3.98 5.06
N SER A 154 17.02 -3.51 3.81
CA SER A 154 16.87 -2.11 3.43
C SER A 154 15.41 -1.76 3.16
N PRO A 155 14.83 -0.73 3.79
CA PRO A 155 13.40 -0.48 3.75
C PRO A 155 12.92 0.42 2.61
N ILE A 156 11.61 0.34 2.34
CA ILE A 156 10.80 1.40 1.74
C ILE A 156 10.22 2.26 2.86
N MET A 157 10.28 3.58 2.71
CA MET A 157 9.65 4.55 3.59
C MET A 157 8.23 4.80 3.08
N HIS A 158 7.21 4.59 3.91
CA HIS A 158 5.81 4.67 3.52
C HIS A 158 5.07 5.73 4.35
N TYR A 159 4.46 6.69 3.66
CA TYR A 159 3.82 7.85 4.26
C TYR A 159 2.31 7.81 4.06
N SER A 160 1.67 6.75 4.55
CA SER A 160 0.25 6.43 4.29
C SER A 160 -0.72 7.50 4.74
N TYR A 161 -0.45 8.14 5.90
CA TYR A 161 -1.38 9.04 6.56
C TYR A 161 -0.66 10.29 7.05
N ARG A 162 -0.74 11.37 6.27
CA ARG A 162 -0.07 12.64 6.55
C ARG A 162 -0.95 13.62 7.30
N THR A 163 -2.26 13.48 7.18
CA THR A 163 -3.26 14.23 7.93
C THR A 163 -4.34 13.29 8.48
N LEU A 164 -5.00 13.70 9.56
CA LEU A 164 -6.13 12.95 10.12
C LEU A 164 -7.28 12.87 9.11
N HIS A 165 -7.58 13.97 8.41
CA HIS A 165 -8.62 14.00 7.38
C HIS A 165 -8.38 12.94 6.30
N GLN A 166 -7.16 12.87 5.76
CA GLN A 166 -6.77 11.86 4.76
C GLN A 166 -6.89 10.44 5.31
N MET A 167 -6.48 10.22 6.55
CA MET A 167 -6.56 8.91 7.21
C MET A 167 -8.01 8.44 7.34
N TYR A 168 -8.88 9.27 7.94
CA TYR A 168 -10.27 8.90 8.13
C TYR A 168 -11.02 8.72 6.80
N GLY A 169 -10.73 9.54 5.79
CA GLY A 169 -11.27 9.37 4.45
C GLY A 169 -10.88 8.03 3.81
N LYS A 170 -9.60 7.64 3.90
CA LYS A 170 -9.13 6.33 3.44
C LYS A 170 -9.80 5.20 4.24
N PHE A 171 -9.85 5.29 5.57
CA PHE A 171 -10.46 4.26 6.43
C PHE A 171 -11.95 4.09 6.17
N THR A 172 -12.68 5.17 5.95
CA THR A 172 -14.09 5.10 5.54
C THR A 172 -14.24 4.33 4.23
N THR A 173 -13.43 4.66 3.21
CA THR A 173 -13.46 3.98 1.91
C THR A 173 -13.12 2.50 2.05
N TYR A 174 -12.10 2.15 2.82
CA TYR A 174 -11.70 0.76 3.06
C TYR A 174 -12.78 -0.02 3.79
N ALA A 175 -13.39 0.56 4.84
CA ALA A 175 -14.47 -0.07 5.60
C ALA A 175 -15.68 -0.39 4.72
N LEU A 176 -16.12 0.55 3.88
CA LEU A 176 -17.26 0.34 2.99
C LEU A 176 -17.00 -0.71 1.91
N ASN A 177 -15.79 -0.72 1.35
CA ASN A 177 -15.37 -1.73 0.37
C ASN A 177 -15.29 -3.11 1.02
N GLU A 178 -14.66 -3.22 2.20
CA GLU A 178 -14.55 -4.48 2.95
C GLU A 178 -15.92 -5.02 3.35
N ALA A 179 -16.82 -4.17 3.84
CA ALA A 179 -18.20 -4.56 4.15
C ALA A 179 -18.91 -5.13 2.91
N THR A 180 -18.66 -4.54 1.75
CA THR A 180 -19.25 -5.01 0.48
C THR A 180 -18.69 -6.38 0.07
N GLU A 181 -17.39 -6.57 0.20
CA GLU A 181 -16.76 -7.88 -0.13
C GLU A 181 -17.19 -8.98 0.85
N ARG A 182 -17.30 -8.67 2.15
CA ARG A 182 -17.81 -9.60 3.17
C ARG A 182 -19.26 -9.98 2.91
N TYR A 183 -20.10 -9.01 2.53
CA TYR A 183 -21.49 -9.26 2.15
C TYR A 183 -21.61 -10.20 0.95
N LYS A 184 -20.80 -9.98 -0.11
CA LYS A 184 -20.75 -10.87 -1.29
C LYS A 184 -20.33 -12.29 -0.94
N LYS A 185 -19.49 -12.47 0.09
CA LYS A 185 -19.08 -13.78 0.62
C LYS A 185 -20.13 -14.42 1.54
N GLY A 186 -21.27 -13.77 1.77
CA GLY A 186 -22.34 -14.27 2.64
C GLY A 186 -22.07 -14.09 4.15
N GLU A 187 -21.06 -13.28 4.53
CA GLU A 187 -20.76 -13.05 5.93
C GLU A 187 -21.88 -12.27 6.61
N GLN A 188 -22.25 -12.71 7.82
CA GLN A 188 -23.23 -12.03 8.66
C GLN A 188 -22.53 -11.16 9.70
N SER A 189 -23.07 -9.96 9.91
CA SER A 189 -22.70 -9.11 11.05
C SER A 189 -23.50 -9.54 12.30
N SER A 190 -23.02 -9.11 13.46
CA SER A 190 -23.69 -9.31 14.73
C SER A 190 -23.40 -8.15 15.67
N PHE A 191 -24.23 -7.99 16.74
CA PHE A 191 -23.98 -6.99 17.78
C PHE A 191 -22.56 -7.09 18.36
N LYS A 192 -22.07 -8.33 18.61
CA LYS A 192 -20.71 -8.58 19.07
C LYS A 192 -19.65 -8.02 18.09
N LYS A 193 -19.82 -8.22 16.78
CA LYS A 193 -18.86 -7.73 15.78
C LYS A 193 -18.86 -6.19 15.72
N VAL A 194 -20.02 -5.57 15.85
CA VAL A 194 -20.14 -4.11 15.82
C VAL A 194 -19.57 -3.44 17.06
N THR A 195 -19.66 -4.06 18.24
CA THR A 195 -19.26 -3.45 19.52
C THR A 195 -17.87 -3.92 19.99
N PHE A 196 -17.63 -5.21 20.10
CA PHE A 196 -16.40 -5.73 20.69
C PHE A 196 -15.20 -5.73 19.73
N TYR A 197 -15.40 -5.92 18.42
CA TYR A 197 -14.28 -5.96 17.50
C TYR A 197 -13.54 -4.60 17.39
N PRO A 198 -14.22 -3.44 17.31
CA PRO A 198 -13.55 -2.14 17.37
C PRO A 198 -12.75 -1.94 18.65
N VAL A 199 -13.32 -2.29 19.80
CA VAL A 199 -12.64 -2.20 21.11
C VAL A 199 -11.42 -3.10 21.15
N HIS A 200 -11.57 -4.35 20.69
CA HIS A 200 -10.45 -5.29 20.59
C HIS A 200 -9.37 -4.81 19.63
N MET A 201 -9.74 -4.24 18.46
CA MET A 201 -8.78 -3.67 17.50
C MET A 201 -7.95 -2.57 18.14
N PHE A 202 -8.59 -1.62 18.83
CA PHE A 202 -7.90 -0.57 19.55
C PHE A 202 -6.93 -1.14 20.62
N TRP A 203 -7.44 -2.07 21.44
CA TRP A 203 -6.65 -2.67 22.50
C TRP A 203 -5.48 -3.50 21.97
N ALA A 204 -5.72 -4.29 20.92
CA ALA A 204 -4.67 -5.10 20.30
C ALA A 204 -3.54 -4.24 19.77
N ARG A 205 -3.84 -3.18 19.01
CA ARG A 205 -2.83 -2.29 18.43
C ARG A 205 -2.09 -1.48 19.49
N LEU A 206 -2.82 -0.93 20.46
CA LEU A 206 -2.23 -0.09 21.49
C LEU A 206 -1.45 -0.90 22.52
N ILE A 207 -2.01 -2.01 23.01
CA ILE A 207 -1.46 -2.77 24.14
C ILE A 207 -0.70 -4.01 23.66
N GLN A 208 -1.36 -4.99 22.98
CA GLN A 208 -0.73 -6.25 22.58
C GLN A 208 0.48 -6.01 21.65
N ASP A 209 0.31 -5.19 20.63
CA ASP A 209 1.35 -4.82 19.68
C ASP A 209 2.25 -3.67 20.19
N LYS A 210 2.08 -3.27 21.46
CA LYS A 210 2.90 -2.27 22.15
C LYS A 210 2.87 -0.90 21.49
N GLY A 211 1.77 -0.52 20.82
CA GLY A 211 1.64 0.75 20.12
C GLY A 211 1.89 1.95 21.02
N TYR A 212 1.53 1.87 22.32
CA TYR A 212 1.80 2.91 23.33
C TYR A 212 3.28 3.36 23.39
N LYS A 213 4.22 2.49 22.96
CA LYS A 213 5.67 2.82 22.92
C LYS A 213 6.04 3.83 21.82
N ASP A 214 5.19 4.03 20.83
CA ASP A 214 5.37 5.10 19.85
C ASP A 214 4.93 6.47 20.40
N GLY A 215 4.20 6.51 21.54
CA GLY A 215 3.74 7.72 22.21
C GLY A 215 2.34 8.17 21.82
N PHE A 216 1.85 9.22 22.46
CA PHE A 216 0.46 9.71 22.34
C PHE A 216 0.05 10.12 20.92
N PHE A 217 0.98 10.55 20.05
CA PHE A 217 0.67 10.94 18.69
C PHE A 217 0.02 9.79 17.88
N ARG A 218 0.18 8.56 18.35
CA ARG A 218 -0.36 7.36 17.72
C ARG A 218 -1.85 7.13 18.04
N LEU A 219 -2.37 7.62 19.16
CA LEU A 219 -3.75 7.37 19.58
C LEU A 219 -4.81 7.62 18.47
N PRO A 220 -4.75 8.73 17.72
CA PRO A 220 -5.68 8.93 16.60
C PRO A 220 -5.63 7.84 15.53
N LEU A 221 -4.45 7.22 15.31
CA LEU A 221 -4.30 6.13 14.35
C LEU A 221 -5.00 4.86 14.88
N ASP A 222 -4.76 4.49 16.13
CA ASP A 222 -5.36 3.29 16.73
C ASP A 222 -6.89 3.44 16.89
N LEU A 223 -7.37 4.64 17.22
CA LEU A 223 -8.80 4.98 17.17
C LEU A 223 -9.35 4.92 15.74
N GLY A 224 -8.57 5.34 14.75
CA GLY A 224 -8.94 5.24 13.34
C GLY A 224 -9.13 3.80 12.87
N PHE A 225 -8.29 2.86 13.30
CA PHE A 225 -8.48 1.44 13.02
C PHE A 225 -9.72 0.86 13.71
N ALA A 226 -9.99 1.26 14.96
CA ALA A 226 -11.22 0.89 15.64
C ALA A 226 -12.46 1.43 14.92
N TYR A 227 -12.42 2.69 14.47
CA TYR A 227 -13.47 3.30 13.65
C TYR A 227 -13.67 2.51 12.34
N MET A 228 -12.60 2.10 11.66
CA MET A 228 -12.69 1.32 10.42
C MET A 228 -13.39 -0.02 10.67
N GLU A 229 -13.07 -0.73 11.75
CA GLU A 229 -13.76 -1.97 12.15
C GLU A 229 -15.24 -1.73 12.45
N PHE A 230 -15.53 -0.70 13.25
CA PHE A 230 -16.91 -0.31 13.58
C PHE A 230 -17.73 -0.04 12.31
N LEU A 231 -17.20 0.77 11.40
CA LEU A 231 -17.88 1.12 10.16
C LEU A 231 -18.06 -0.09 9.22
N THR A 232 -17.06 -0.98 9.17
CA THR A 232 -17.13 -2.23 8.38
C THR A 232 -18.31 -3.09 8.84
N TYR A 233 -18.39 -3.40 10.12
CA TYR A 233 -19.42 -4.31 10.63
C TYR A 233 -20.80 -3.66 10.75
N SER A 234 -20.88 -2.36 11.01
CA SER A 234 -22.14 -1.59 10.95
C SER A 234 -22.70 -1.55 9.53
N SER A 235 -21.85 -1.26 8.54
CA SER A 235 -22.24 -1.27 7.13
C SER A 235 -22.64 -2.67 6.65
N LEU A 236 -21.96 -3.71 7.10
CA LEU A 236 -22.31 -5.10 6.82
C LEU A 236 -23.67 -5.45 7.44
N ALA A 237 -23.95 -5.02 8.68
CA ALA A 237 -25.24 -5.23 9.33
C ALA A 237 -26.38 -4.61 8.52
N ILE A 238 -26.21 -3.34 8.09
CA ILE A 238 -27.21 -2.65 7.25
C ILE A 238 -27.45 -3.41 5.93
N LYS A 239 -26.38 -3.94 5.30
CA LYS A 239 -26.52 -4.73 4.07
C LYS A 239 -27.23 -6.06 4.31
N ASN A 240 -27.01 -6.71 5.45
CA ASN A 240 -27.69 -7.96 5.82
C ASN A 240 -29.20 -7.75 6.08
N LEU A 241 -29.61 -6.58 6.63
CA LEU A 241 -31.01 -6.25 6.87
C LEU A 241 -31.80 -5.92 5.57
N LYS A 242 -31.11 -5.58 4.49
CA LYS A 242 -31.74 -5.26 3.20
C LYS A 242 -31.98 -6.50 2.30
N LYS A 243 -31.78 -7.69 2.85
CA LYS A 243 -32.15 -8.96 2.26
C LYS A 243 -33.57 -9.34 2.66
#